data_2c2ca7304aaa8a23be201eb7e5fca3a1
#
_entry.id   2c2ca7304aaa8a23be201eb7e5fca3a1
#
_cell.length_a   1.000
_cell.length_b   1.000
_cell.length_c   1.000
_cell.angle_alpha   90.00
_cell.angle_beta   90.00
_cell.angle_gamma   90.00
#
_symmetry.space_group_name_H-M   'P 1'
#
loop_
_entity.id
_entity.type
_entity.pdbx_description
1 polymer ?
#
loop_
_entity_poly.entity_id
_entity_poly.type
_entity_poly.pdbx_seq_one_letter_code
_entity_poly.pdbx_strand_id
1 'polypeptide(L)'
;MRKKRQKGFTLIEVLAALGIIIVLTLALVVTIRGQLERADRQNLEAAMATMNMQISVAYDQPGREQIDFTSPSAMAKAGILSSAQLEQAARLKLSLNESPPQFVLK
;
A
#
# COMPACT_ATOMS: atom_id res chain seq x y z
N MET A 1 17.65 45.60 -34.96
CA MET A 1 17.63 44.95 -34.79
C MET A 1 17.54 44.32 -34.98
N ARG A 2 17.42 44.09 -34.99
CA ARG A 2 17.36 43.38 -35.00
C ARG A 2 17.90 42.64 -34.68
N LYS A 3 18.26 42.61 -34.49
CA LYS A 3 18.82 41.90 -34.05
C LYS A 3 18.80 41.65 -32.91
N LYS A 4 18.52 42.02 -32.28
CA LYS A 4 18.39 41.81 -31.15
C LYS A 4 17.47 40.98 -30.71
N ARG A 5 16.75 40.77 -31.15
CA ARG A 5 15.87 40.04 -30.79
C ARG A 5 16.26 38.77 -30.62
N GLN A 6 16.99 38.31 -30.99
CA GLN A 6 17.35 37.14 -30.83
C GLN A 6 18.07 36.87 -29.71
N LYS A 7 18.22 37.65 -28.95
CA LYS A 7 18.85 37.44 -27.90
C LYS A 7 18.12 37.01 -26.84
N GLY A 8 17.74 36.39 -26.28
CA GLY A 8 17.07 36.02 -25.15
C GLY A 8 15.62 35.86 -25.32
N PHE A 9 15.00 35.30 -24.36
CA PHE A 9 13.58 35.13 -24.33
C PHE A 9 12.91 36.39 -23.82
N THR A 10 11.67 36.61 -24.24
CA THR A 10 10.88 37.66 -23.64
C THR A 10 10.46 37.20 -22.25
N LEU A 11 10.09 38.17 -21.44
CA LEU A 11 9.62 37.86 -20.08
C LEU A 11 8.38 36.97 -20.12
N ILE A 12 7.47 37.21 -21.03
CA ILE A 12 6.25 36.42 -21.13
C ILE A 12 6.53 35.00 -21.57
N GLU A 13 7.54 34.79 -22.42
CA GLU A 13 7.92 33.45 -22.81
C GLU A 13 8.46 32.65 -21.62
N VAL A 14 9.26 33.28 -20.77
CA VAL A 14 9.80 32.65 -19.57
C VAL A 14 8.66 32.31 -18.60
N LEU A 15 7.75 33.25 -18.41
CA LEU A 15 6.60 33.02 -17.52
C LEU A 15 5.71 31.90 -18.04
N ALA A 16 5.48 31.84 -19.37
CA ALA A 16 4.68 30.79 -19.96
C ALA A 16 5.36 29.42 -19.79
N ALA A 17 6.68 29.35 -19.99
CA ALA A 17 7.41 28.11 -19.81
C ALA A 17 7.35 27.62 -18.36
N LEU A 18 7.51 28.54 -17.40
CA LEU A 18 7.40 28.18 -15.98
C LEU A 18 6.00 27.70 -15.64
N GLY A 19 4.96 28.34 -16.19
CA GLY A 19 3.59 27.93 -15.98
C GLY A 19 3.32 26.52 -16.49
N ILE A 20 3.83 26.19 -17.66
CA ILE A 20 3.68 24.87 -18.24
C ILE A 20 4.38 23.82 -17.37
N ILE A 21 5.58 24.12 -16.91
CA ILE A 21 6.35 23.21 -16.06
C ILE A 21 5.59 22.95 -14.76
N ILE A 22 5.03 23.99 -14.16
CA ILE A 22 4.28 23.85 -12.90
C ILE A 22 3.05 22.96 -13.13
N VAL A 23 2.31 23.18 -14.19
CA VAL A 23 1.11 22.40 -14.50
C VAL A 23 1.45 20.93 -14.74
N LEU A 24 2.50 20.67 -15.52
CA LEU A 24 2.93 19.31 -15.80
C LEU A 24 3.42 18.61 -14.54
N THR A 25 4.14 19.32 -13.69
CA THR A 25 4.64 18.77 -12.43
C THR A 25 3.48 18.39 -11.51
N LEU A 26 2.48 19.26 -11.38
CA LEU A 26 1.31 18.98 -10.56
C LEU A 26 0.53 17.78 -11.10
N ALA A 27 0.37 17.68 -12.41
CA ALA A 27 -0.31 16.56 -13.03
C ALA A 27 0.42 15.25 -12.74
N LEU A 28 1.75 15.27 -12.83
CA LEU A 28 2.57 14.10 -12.56
C LEU A 28 2.45 13.66 -11.09
N VAL A 29 2.51 14.61 -10.16
CA VAL A 29 2.39 14.30 -8.74
C VAL A 29 1.04 13.64 -8.43
N VAL A 30 -0.04 14.17 -8.97
CA VAL A 30 -1.37 13.58 -8.77
C VAL A 30 -1.43 12.16 -9.32
N THR A 31 -0.87 11.94 -10.51
CA THR A 31 -0.84 10.62 -11.14
C THR A 31 -0.05 9.62 -10.31
N ILE A 32 1.11 10.03 -9.82
CA ILE A 32 1.97 9.16 -9.00
C ILE A 32 1.27 8.77 -7.71
N ARG A 33 0.61 9.71 -7.05
CA ARG A 33 -0.12 9.41 -5.81
C ARG A 33 -1.19 8.36 -6.04
N GLY A 34 -1.94 8.47 -7.14
CA GLY A 34 -2.96 7.48 -7.47
C GLY A 34 -2.37 6.10 -7.68
N GLN A 35 -1.23 6.03 -8.35
CA GLN A 35 -0.56 4.75 -8.59
C GLN A 35 0.01 4.16 -7.30
N LEU A 36 0.54 4.99 -6.41
CA LEU A 36 1.07 4.53 -5.12
C LEU A 36 -0.04 3.97 -4.25
N GLU A 37 -1.21 4.59 -4.24
CA GLU A 37 -2.34 4.08 -3.50
C GLU A 37 -2.79 2.72 -4.02
N ARG A 38 -2.81 2.53 -5.32
CA ARG A 38 -3.17 1.24 -5.92
C ARG A 38 -2.15 0.17 -5.59
N ALA A 39 -0.86 0.51 -5.71
CA ALA A 39 0.20 -0.44 -5.40
C ALA A 39 0.17 -0.85 -3.93
N ASP A 40 -0.05 0.11 -3.03
CA ASP A 40 -0.15 -0.15 -1.61
C ASP A 40 -1.32 -1.07 -1.30
N ARG A 41 -2.46 -0.84 -1.95
CA ARG A 41 -3.64 -1.67 -1.78
C ARG A 41 -3.42 -3.08 -2.30
N GLN A 42 -2.80 -3.22 -3.47
CA GLN A 42 -2.48 -4.52 -4.03
C GLN A 42 -1.50 -5.29 -3.15
N ASN A 43 -0.51 -4.59 -2.60
CA ASN A 43 0.43 -5.20 -1.67
C ASN A 43 -0.27 -5.67 -0.40
N LEU A 44 -1.21 -4.90 0.10
CA LEU A 44 -1.98 -5.25 1.28
C LEU A 44 -2.87 -6.48 1.01
N GLU A 45 -3.50 -6.53 -0.17
CA GLU A 45 -4.31 -7.67 -0.57
C GLU A 45 -3.47 -8.94 -0.70
N ALA A 46 -2.27 -8.82 -1.27
CA ALA A 46 -1.36 -9.95 -1.39
C ALA A 46 -0.88 -10.42 -0.02
N ALA A 47 -0.57 -9.51 0.88
CA ALA A 47 -0.20 -9.84 2.25
C ALA A 47 -1.35 -10.52 2.98
N MET A 48 -2.57 -10.01 2.78
CA MET A 48 -3.77 -10.60 3.35
C MET A 48 -3.96 -12.05 2.90
N ALA A 49 -3.82 -12.30 1.60
CA ALA A 49 -3.94 -13.65 1.07
C ALA A 49 -2.88 -14.59 1.65
N THR A 50 -1.64 -14.10 1.78
CA THR A 50 -0.55 -14.87 2.36
C THR A 50 -0.83 -15.20 3.82
N MET A 51 -1.27 -14.22 4.60
CA MET A 51 -1.60 -14.43 6.00
C MET A 51 -2.76 -15.41 6.18
N ASN A 52 -3.77 -15.31 5.33
CA ASN A 52 -4.91 -16.23 5.37
C ASN A 52 -4.47 -17.66 5.05
N MET A 53 -3.54 -17.82 4.11
CA MET A 53 -2.99 -19.13 3.79
C MET A 53 -2.21 -19.68 4.98
N GLN A 54 -1.41 -18.85 5.64
CA GLN A 54 -0.64 -19.27 6.82
C GLN A 54 -1.57 -19.68 7.96
N ILE A 55 -2.66 -18.96 8.17
CA ILE A 55 -3.67 -19.29 9.16
C ILE A 55 -4.30 -20.65 8.83
N SER A 56 -4.67 -20.87 7.58
CA SER A 56 -5.28 -22.12 7.15
C SER A 56 -4.35 -23.31 7.36
N VAL A 57 -3.07 -23.15 7.02
CA VAL A 57 -2.08 -24.21 7.23
C VAL A 57 -1.93 -24.51 8.72
N ALA A 58 -1.82 -23.47 9.55
CA ALA A 58 -1.67 -23.65 10.99
C ALA A 58 -2.92 -24.26 11.63
N TYR A 59 -4.08 -23.89 11.11
CA TYR A 59 -5.35 -24.41 11.62
C TYR A 59 -5.50 -25.91 11.36
N ASP A 60 -4.92 -26.41 10.28
CA ASP A 60 -4.94 -27.84 9.96
C ASP A 60 -3.85 -28.65 10.66
N GLN A 61 -2.95 -27.98 11.39
CA GLN A 61 -1.86 -28.66 12.09
C GLN A 61 -2.32 -29.26 13.41
N PRO A 62 -1.71 -30.38 13.86
CA PRO A 62 -1.94 -30.86 15.22
C PRO A 62 -1.55 -29.81 16.24
N GLY A 63 -2.31 -29.70 17.31
CA GLY A 63 -2.02 -28.75 18.38
C GLY A 63 -2.59 -27.36 18.16
N ARG A 64 -3.40 -27.18 17.13
CA ARG A 64 -4.01 -25.88 16.86
C ARG A 64 -4.86 -25.36 18.01
N GLU A 65 -5.34 -26.25 18.86
CA GLU A 65 -6.17 -25.89 20.01
C GLU A 65 -5.41 -25.03 21.01
N GLN A 66 -4.08 -25.08 20.98
CA GLN A 66 -3.24 -24.29 21.86
C GLN A 66 -2.96 -22.90 21.30
N ILE A 67 -3.43 -22.63 20.09
CA ILE A 67 -3.20 -21.37 19.42
C ILE A 67 -4.48 -20.56 19.40
N ASP A 68 -4.36 -19.28 19.77
CA ASP A 68 -5.50 -18.36 19.73
C ASP A 68 -5.53 -17.71 18.36
N PHE A 69 -6.47 -18.11 17.53
CA PHE A 69 -6.65 -17.55 16.20
C PHE A 69 -7.53 -16.30 16.20
N THR A 70 -8.00 -15.85 17.35
CA THR A 70 -8.90 -14.70 17.43
C THR A 70 -8.14 -13.38 17.57
N SER A 71 -6.82 -13.44 17.73
CA SER A 71 -5.99 -12.25 17.92
C SER A 71 -4.76 -12.32 17.01
N PRO A 72 -4.50 -11.28 16.20
CA PRO A 72 -3.27 -11.27 15.41
C PRO A 72 -2.01 -11.35 16.27
N SER A 73 -2.02 -10.72 17.46
CA SER A 73 -0.87 -10.76 18.36
C SER A 73 -0.59 -12.17 18.84
N ALA A 74 -1.63 -12.93 19.16
CA ALA A 74 -1.48 -14.32 19.59
C ALA A 74 -0.95 -15.19 18.47
N MET A 75 -1.40 -14.97 17.24
CA MET A 75 -0.90 -15.70 16.08
C MET A 75 0.57 -15.37 15.81
N ALA A 76 0.97 -14.12 16.02
CA ALA A 76 2.37 -13.74 15.88
C ALA A 76 3.23 -14.42 16.94
N LYS A 77 2.75 -14.53 18.16
CA LYS A 77 3.47 -15.24 19.23
C LYS A 77 3.60 -16.73 18.94
N ALA A 78 2.61 -17.29 18.27
CA ALA A 78 2.64 -18.70 17.90
C ALA A 78 3.54 -18.98 16.70
N GLY A 79 4.08 -17.94 16.06
CA GLY A 79 4.93 -18.09 14.90
C GLY A 79 4.19 -18.18 13.57
N ILE A 80 2.88 -17.99 13.58
CA ILE A 80 2.07 -18.03 12.35
C ILE A 80 2.30 -16.79 11.51
N LEU A 81 2.41 -15.64 12.17
CA LEU A 81 2.63 -14.36 11.51
C LEU A 81 3.99 -13.79 11.93
N SER A 82 4.66 -13.12 11.00
CA SER A 82 5.88 -12.39 11.32
C SER A 82 5.53 -11.03 11.93
N SER A 83 6.53 -10.35 12.49
CA SER A 83 6.32 -9.01 13.04
C SER A 83 5.89 -8.02 11.96
N ALA A 84 6.45 -8.15 10.75
CA ALA A 84 6.04 -7.31 9.62
C ALA A 84 4.59 -7.58 9.24
N GLN A 85 4.17 -8.85 9.26
CA GLN A 85 2.79 -9.21 8.96
C GLN A 85 1.84 -8.70 10.03
N LEU A 86 2.28 -8.67 11.28
CA LEU A 86 1.47 -8.13 12.36
C LEU A 86 1.19 -6.64 12.16
N GLU A 87 2.18 -5.90 11.68
CA GLU A 87 1.98 -4.49 11.34
C GLU A 87 0.99 -4.33 10.19
N GLN A 88 1.08 -5.19 9.18
CA GLN A 88 0.14 -5.17 8.08
C GLN A 88 -1.27 -5.54 8.53
N ALA A 89 -1.37 -6.45 9.49
CA ALA A 89 -2.65 -6.88 10.04
C ALA A 89 -3.40 -5.75 10.73
N ALA A 90 -2.69 -4.75 11.24
CA ALA A 90 -3.31 -3.58 11.86
C ALA A 90 -4.14 -2.78 10.86
N ARG A 91 -3.85 -2.92 9.56
CA ARG A 91 -4.59 -2.25 8.49
C ARG A 91 -5.73 -3.11 7.93
N LEU A 92 -5.90 -4.29 8.48
CA LEU A 92 -6.92 -5.25 8.06
C LEU A 92 -7.85 -5.54 9.23
N LYS A 93 -8.96 -6.17 8.91
CA LYS A 93 -9.92 -6.60 9.91
C LYS A 93 -9.90 -8.12 9.96
N LEU A 94 -9.88 -8.69 11.15
CA LEU A 94 -9.94 -10.14 11.31
C LEU A 94 -11.40 -10.56 11.42
N SER A 95 -11.84 -11.38 10.48
CA SER A 95 -13.20 -11.89 10.47
C SER A 95 -13.24 -13.17 11.32
N LEU A 96 -14.00 -13.14 12.40
CA LEU A 96 -14.14 -14.28 13.29
C LEU A 96 -15.34 -15.16 12.92
N ASN A 97 -16.10 -14.75 11.91
CA ASN A 97 -17.27 -15.51 11.47
C ASN A 97 -16.91 -16.75 10.66
N GLU A 98 -15.65 -16.83 10.24
CA GLU A 98 -15.18 -17.97 9.45
C GLU A 98 -14.32 -18.87 10.32
N SER A 99 -14.24 -20.12 9.94
CA SER A 99 -13.43 -21.11 10.63
C SER A 99 -12.52 -21.79 9.63
N PRO A 100 -11.21 -21.46 9.61
CA PRO A 100 -10.51 -20.57 10.56
C PRO A 100 -10.81 -19.08 10.31
N PRO A 101 -10.56 -18.21 11.31
CA PRO A 101 -10.69 -16.77 11.11
C PRO A 101 -9.75 -16.30 9.97
N GLN A 102 -10.21 -15.31 9.24
CA GLN A 102 -9.44 -14.79 8.10
C GLN A 102 -9.42 -13.27 8.12
N PHE A 103 -8.34 -12.71 7.56
CA PHE A 103 -8.25 -11.26 7.40
C PHE A 103 -9.06 -10.83 6.19
N VAL A 104 -9.72 -9.69 6.33
CA VAL A 104 -10.45 -9.06 5.24
C VAL A 104 -10.08 -7.58 5.23
N LEU A 105 -10.35 -6.92 4.11
CA LEU A 105 -10.14 -5.49 4.01
C LEU A 105 -11.14 -4.75 4.88
N LYS A 106 -10.65 -3.67 5.49
CA LYS A 106 -11.52 -2.81 6.28
C LYS A 106 -12.49 -2.05 5.40
#